data_6ff1f06c71784a821b06a031cf84f71d
#
_entry.id   6ff1f06c71784a821b06a031cf84f71d
#
_cell.length_a   1.000
_cell.length_b   1.000
_cell.length_c   1.000
_cell.angle_alpha   90.00
_cell.angle_beta   90.00
_cell.angle_gamma   90.00
#
_symmetry.space_group_name_H-M   'P 1'
#
loop_
_entity.id
_entity.type
_entity.pdbx_description
1 polymer ?
#
loop_
_entity_poly.entity_id
_entity_poly.type
_entity_poly.pdbx_seq_one_letter_code
_entity_poly.pdbx_strand_id
1 'polypeptide(L)'
;MIMLKELIVEGINKQEVVDRVLPLIVKNLGRAKRGTPKVEFHTNIYARLSGDQQATGEANPHAEYDWDKNKIYLYTPRMTSEEEIIKALLHEYTHATQDRKKFEKYREKGYANNPYEKAAHRAERNWRKYV
;
A
#
# COMPACT_ATOMS: atom_id res chain seq x y z
N MET A 1 2.09 11.51 13.50
CA MET A 1 3.10 10.82 12.71
C MET A 1 3.66 9.65 13.51
N ILE A 2 3.89 8.52 12.86
CA ILE A 2 4.43 7.33 13.53
C ILE A 2 5.90 7.53 13.92
N MET A 3 6.29 6.98 15.05
CA MET A 3 7.68 7.10 15.54
C MET A 3 8.62 6.24 14.71
N LEU A 4 9.87 6.72 14.51
CA LEU A 4 10.87 6.00 13.73
C LEU A 4 11.09 4.57 14.24
N LYS A 5 11.13 4.37 15.56
CA LYS A 5 11.32 3.05 16.16
C LYS A 5 10.25 2.04 15.76
N GLU A 6 9.03 2.51 15.45
CA GLU A 6 7.92 1.64 15.05
C GLU A 6 8.02 1.21 13.60
N LEU A 7 8.91 1.85 12.82
CA LEU A 7 9.16 1.48 11.43
C LEU A 7 10.25 0.43 11.29
N ILE A 8 10.89 0.04 12.40
CA ILE A 8 11.97 -0.95 12.40
C ILE A 8 11.46 -2.23 13.05
N VAL A 9 11.56 -3.37 12.35
CA VAL A 9 11.20 -4.68 12.86
C VAL A 9 12.25 -5.69 12.41
N GLU A 10 12.81 -6.46 13.34
CA GLU A 10 13.82 -7.49 13.06
C GLU A 10 14.99 -6.97 12.20
N GLY A 11 15.44 -5.74 12.47
CA GLY A 11 16.51 -5.10 11.70
C GLY A 11 16.09 -4.49 10.39
N ILE A 12 14.80 -4.56 10.04
CA ILE A 12 14.27 -3.99 8.80
C ILE A 12 13.78 -2.57 9.07
N ASN A 13 14.33 -1.61 8.32
CA ASN A 13 13.81 -0.24 8.31
C ASN A 13 12.75 -0.15 7.21
N LYS A 14 11.49 -0.06 7.61
CA LYS A 14 10.34 -0.09 6.69
C LYS A 14 10.37 1.08 5.70
N GLN A 15 10.73 2.27 6.16
CA GLN A 15 10.81 3.44 5.28
C GLN A 15 11.90 3.27 4.22
N GLU A 16 13.04 2.70 4.59
CA GLU A 16 14.12 2.44 3.66
C GLU A 16 13.71 1.46 2.57
N VAL A 17 12.94 0.43 2.92
CA VAL A 17 12.40 -0.52 1.93
C VAL A 17 11.52 0.22 0.93
N VAL A 18 10.61 1.08 1.40
CA VAL A 18 9.76 1.89 0.54
C VAL A 18 10.60 2.77 -0.39
N ASP A 19 11.56 3.48 0.17
CA ASP A 19 12.39 4.43 -0.60
C ASP A 19 13.21 3.75 -1.69
N ARG A 20 13.65 2.52 -1.43
CA ARG A 20 14.40 1.72 -2.38
C ARG A 20 13.51 1.10 -3.46
N VAL A 21 12.38 0.58 -3.04
CA VAL A 21 11.54 -0.27 -3.90
C VAL A 21 10.56 0.52 -4.76
N LEU A 22 9.95 1.57 -4.22
CA LEU A 22 8.90 2.30 -4.93
C LEU A 22 9.36 2.85 -6.29
N PRO A 23 10.54 3.48 -6.42
CA PRO A 23 10.99 3.93 -7.74
C PRO A 23 11.13 2.81 -8.76
N LEU A 24 11.52 1.61 -8.33
CA LEU A 24 11.64 0.44 -9.22
C LEU A 24 10.28 -0.06 -9.65
N ILE A 25 9.29 -0.03 -8.76
CA ILE A 25 7.91 -0.40 -9.09
C ILE A 25 7.36 0.58 -10.13
N VAL A 26 7.55 1.88 -9.93
CA VAL A 26 7.11 2.91 -10.88
C VAL A 26 7.74 2.68 -12.26
N LYS A 27 9.03 2.36 -12.29
CA LYS A 27 9.74 2.08 -13.53
C LYS A 27 9.14 0.86 -14.26
N ASN A 28 8.82 -0.20 -13.53
CA ASN A 28 8.36 -1.46 -14.12
C ASN A 28 6.87 -1.45 -14.47
N LEU A 29 6.03 -0.83 -13.65
CA LEU A 29 4.57 -0.79 -13.86
C LEU A 29 4.11 0.44 -14.66
N GLY A 30 4.98 1.43 -14.82
CA GLY A 30 4.66 2.66 -15.51
C GLY A 30 4.16 3.75 -14.57
N ARG A 31 4.19 5.00 -15.06
CA ARG A 31 3.77 6.15 -14.28
C ARG A 31 2.25 6.19 -14.12
N ALA A 32 1.80 6.46 -12.91
CA ALA A 32 0.41 6.79 -12.66
C ALA A 32 0.12 8.20 -13.18
N LYS A 33 -1.11 8.42 -13.69
CA LYS A 33 -1.49 9.73 -14.26
C LYS A 33 -1.32 10.90 -13.31
N ARG A 34 -1.55 10.67 -12.02
CA ARG A 34 -1.46 11.70 -10.98
C ARG A 34 -0.07 11.79 -10.36
N GLY A 35 0.89 11.07 -10.91
CA GLY A 35 2.25 10.98 -10.37
C GLY A 35 2.40 9.87 -9.33
N THR A 36 3.62 9.70 -8.84
CA THR A 36 3.91 8.68 -7.84
C THR A 36 3.19 8.99 -6.52
N PRO A 37 2.39 8.05 -5.99
CA PRO A 37 1.72 8.28 -4.71
C PRO A 37 2.73 8.48 -3.59
N LYS A 38 2.36 9.32 -2.63
CA LYS A 38 3.10 9.44 -1.39
C LYS A 38 2.74 8.24 -0.51
N VAL A 39 3.74 7.65 0.15
CA VAL A 39 3.53 6.52 1.06
C VAL A 39 3.60 6.99 2.50
N GLU A 40 2.61 6.62 3.30
CA GLU A 40 2.54 6.93 4.72
C GLU A 40 2.35 5.66 5.53
N PHE A 41 3.03 5.58 6.68
CA PHE A 41 2.82 4.49 7.63
C PHE A 41 1.89 4.96 8.75
N HIS A 42 0.96 4.11 9.14
CA HIS A 42 0.05 4.36 10.26
C HIS A 42 -0.14 3.08 11.06
N THR A 43 -0.48 3.23 12.33
CA THR A 43 -0.70 2.07 13.20
C THR A 43 -1.97 1.31 12.80
N ASN A 44 -3.03 2.06 12.46
CA ASN A 44 -4.31 1.50 12.02
C ASN A 44 -5.14 2.60 11.36
N ILE A 45 -6.31 2.22 10.84
CA ILE A 45 -7.21 3.17 10.17
C ILE A 45 -7.65 4.29 11.12
N TYR A 46 -7.95 3.96 12.37
CA TYR A 46 -8.40 4.95 13.35
C TYR A 46 -7.29 5.93 13.68
N ALA A 47 -6.06 5.46 13.84
CA ALA A 47 -4.90 6.34 14.05
C ALA A 47 -4.71 7.29 12.87
N ARG A 48 -4.88 6.80 11.66
CA ARG A 48 -4.76 7.62 10.45
C ARG A 48 -5.83 8.72 10.40
N LEU A 49 -7.09 8.36 10.67
CA LEU A 49 -8.19 9.30 10.56
C LEU A 49 -8.21 10.33 11.70
N SER A 50 -7.87 9.91 12.90
CA SER A 50 -7.92 10.79 14.08
C SER A 50 -6.63 11.56 14.34
N GLY A 51 -5.51 11.09 13.76
CA GLY A 51 -4.19 11.64 14.10
C GLY A 51 -3.61 11.13 15.40
N ASP A 52 -4.33 10.24 16.11
CA ASP A 52 -3.90 9.64 17.37
C ASP A 52 -3.36 8.23 17.11
N GLN A 53 -2.05 8.06 17.18
CA GLN A 53 -1.39 6.78 16.91
C GLN A 53 -1.68 5.72 17.98
N GLN A 54 -2.29 6.10 19.09
CA GLN A 54 -2.72 5.17 20.13
C GLN A 54 -4.17 4.71 19.96
N ALA A 55 -4.90 5.28 19.02
CA ALA A 55 -6.27 4.87 18.74
C ALA A 55 -6.31 3.39 18.35
N THR A 56 -7.32 2.67 18.86
CA THR A 56 -7.50 1.24 18.60
C THR A 56 -8.79 1.01 17.82
N GLY A 57 -8.86 -0.12 17.14
CA GLY A 57 -10.03 -0.49 16.35
C GLY A 57 -9.94 -1.95 15.94
N GLU A 58 -10.93 -2.38 15.17
CA GLU A 58 -10.98 -3.74 14.66
C GLU A 58 -9.89 -4.01 13.62
N ALA A 59 -9.84 -5.24 13.12
CA ALA A 59 -8.83 -5.69 12.17
C ALA A 59 -8.70 -4.74 10.99
N ASN A 60 -7.46 -4.41 10.66
CA ASN A 60 -7.14 -3.50 9.58
C ASN A 60 -6.72 -4.24 8.32
N PRO A 61 -6.90 -3.66 7.13
CA PRO A 61 -6.23 -4.16 5.94
C PRO A 61 -4.72 -4.03 6.08
N HIS A 62 -3.97 -4.69 5.20
CA HIS A 62 -2.52 -4.53 5.15
C HIS A 62 -2.15 -3.12 4.71
N ALA A 63 -2.88 -2.60 3.73
CA ALA A 63 -2.61 -1.31 3.10
C ALA A 63 -3.86 -0.81 2.38
N GLU A 64 -3.82 0.47 2.00
CA GLU A 64 -4.89 1.08 1.20
C GLU A 64 -4.30 2.08 0.23
N TYR A 65 -4.94 2.24 -0.94
CA TYR A 65 -4.68 3.35 -1.83
C TYR A 65 -5.82 4.37 -1.71
N ASP A 66 -5.46 5.61 -1.41
CA ASP A 66 -6.41 6.72 -1.30
C ASP A 66 -6.50 7.44 -2.66
N TRP A 67 -7.60 7.23 -3.36
CA TRP A 67 -7.84 7.82 -4.67
C TRP A 67 -7.96 9.33 -4.63
N ASP A 68 -8.46 9.89 -3.53
CA ASP A 68 -8.66 11.33 -3.42
C ASP A 68 -7.35 12.08 -3.22
N LYS A 69 -6.46 11.53 -2.41
CA LYS A 69 -5.20 12.17 -2.04
C LYS A 69 -3.98 11.65 -2.81
N ASN A 70 -4.15 10.60 -3.60
CA ASN A 70 -3.06 9.89 -4.28
C ASN A 70 -1.98 9.47 -3.27
N LYS A 71 -2.40 8.72 -2.26
CA LYS A 71 -1.52 8.22 -1.20
C LYS A 71 -1.70 6.73 -1.00
N ILE A 72 -0.60 6.08 -0.61
CA ILE A 72 -0.62 4.68 -0.18
C ILE A 72 -0.42 4.68 1.33
N TYR A 73 -1.31 4.01 2.06
CA TYR A 73 -1.19 3.83 3.50
C TYR A 73 -0.77 2.40 3.79
N LEU A 74 0.32 2.25 4.54
CA LEU A 74 0.80 0.95 5.01
C LEU A 74 0.57 0.86 6.51
N TYR A 75 -0.12 -0.19 6.95
CA TYR A 75 -0.44 -0.36 8.37
C TYR A 75 0.61 -1.23 9.04
N THR A 76 1.34 -0.64 9.99
CA THR A 76 2.57 -1.22 10.54
C THR A 76 2.43 -2.62 11.16
N PRO A 77 1.31 -2.99 11.82
CA PRO A 77 1.18 -4.35 12.36
C PRO A 77 1.23 -5.45 11.29
N ARG A 78 0.91 -5.11 10.04
CA ARG A 78 0.92 -6.05 8.92
C ARG A 78 2.21 -5.98 8.12
N MET A 79 3.07 -5.00 8.39
CA MET A 79 4.33 -4.80 7.67
C MET A 79 5.48 -5.47 8.43
N THR A 80 5.42 -6.80 8.57
CA THR A 80 6.32 -7.56 9.44
C THR A 80 7.59 -8.06 8.73
N SER A 81 7.64 -7.93 7.40
CA SER A 81 8.79 -8.37 6.62
C SER A 81 8.95 -7.50 5.38
N GLU A 82 10.10 -7.57 4.75
CA GLU A 82 10.35 -6.90 3.48
C GLU A 82 9.36 -7.39 2.41
N GLU A 83 9.08 -8.70 2.38
CA GLU A 83 8.08 -9.28 1.48
C GLU A 83 6.72 -8.61 1.61
N GLU A 84 6.23 -8.43 2.85
CA GLU A 84 4.93 -7.83 3.10
C GLU A 84 4.88 -6.39 2.61
N ILE A 85 5.94 -5.63 2.82
CA ILE A 85 6.02 -4.24 2.36
C ILE A 85 6.00 -4.17 0.83
N ILE A 86 6.81 -4.99 0.19
CA ILE A 86 6.90 -5.01 -1.28
C ILE A 86 5.58 -5.42 -1.90
N LYS A 87 4.95 -6.48 -1.38
CA LYS A 87 3.64 -6.91 -1.86
C LYS A 87 2.58 -5.83 -1.71
N ALA A 88 2.56 -5.15 -0.56
CA ALA A 88 1.62 -4.07 -0.32
C ALA A 88 1.85 -2.91 -1.30
N LEU A 89 3.09 -2.53 -1.54
CA LEU A 89 3.40 -1.48 -2.50
C LEU A 89 2.99 -1.86 -3.92
N LEU A 90 3.25 -3.09 -4.34
CA LEU A 90 2.85 -3.57 -5.66
C LEU A 90 1.33 -3.54 -5.82
N HIS A 91 0.60 -4.01 -4.81
CA HIS A 91 -0.85 -4.05 -4.83
C HIS A 91 -1.44 -2.63 -4.93
N GLU A 92 -1.04 -1.74 -4.03
CA GLU A 92 -1.61 -0.39 -3.98
C GLU A 92 -1.14 0.49 -5.13
N TYR A 93 0.11 0.35 -5.57
CA TYR A 93 0.57 1.10 -6.74
C TYR A 93 -0.15 0.66 -8.01
N THR A 94 -0.49 -0.62 -8.13
CA THR A 94 -1.30 -1.11 -9.24
C THR A 94 -2.63 -0.35 -9.31
N HIS A 95 -3.29 -0.15 -8.17
CA HIS A 95 -4.51 0.66 -8.11
C HIS A 95 -4.26 2.10 -8.57
N ALA A 96 -3.12 2.69 -8.21
CA ALA A 96 -2.78 4.04 -8.63
C ALA A 96 -2.69 4.20 -10.16
N THR A 97 -2.39 3.12 -10.88
CA THR A 97 -2.30 3.11 -12.35
C THR A 97 -3.65 2.82 -13.02
N GLN A 98 -4.67 2.43 -12.25
CA GLN A 98 -5.97 2.02 -12.76
C GLN A 98 -6.93 3.21 -12.89
N ASP A 99 -8.05 2.99 -13.58
CA ASP A 99 -9.10 4.00 -13.73
C ASP A 99 -10.06 3.93 -12.53
N ARG A 100 -10.19 5.02 -11.79
CA ARG A 100 -11.01 5.08 -10.59
C ARG A 100 -12.48 4.73 -10.85
N LYS A 101 -13.03 5.26 -11.93
CA LYS A 101 -14.46 5.04 -12.25
C LYS A 101 -14.71 3.57 -12.55
N LYS A 102 -13.80 2.94 -13.30
CA LYS A 102 -13.92 1.51 -13.59
C LYS A 102 -13.73 0.68 -12.34
N PHE A 103 -12.79 1.06 -11.47
CA PHE A 103 -12.58 0.37 -10.19
C PHE A 103 -13.86 0.38 -9.35
N GLU A 104 -14.50 1.54 -9.21
CA GLU A 104 -15.72 1.67 -8.43
C GLU A 104 -16.86 0.87 -9.04
N LYS A 105 -16.98 0.86 -10.37
CA LYS A 105 -17.96 0.05 -11.08
C LYS A 105 -17.75 -1.45 -10.83
N TYR A 106 -16.50 -1.92 -10.89
CA TYR A 106 -16.19 -3.32 -10.66
C TYR A 106 -16.39 -3.71 -9.20
N ARG A 107 -16.18 -2.78 -8.26
CA ARG A 107 -16.39 -3.02 -6.83
C ARG A 107 -17.82 -3.45 -6.52
N GLU A 108 -18.79 -2.96 -7.28
CA GLU A 108 -20.21 -3.35 -7.12
C GLU A 108 -20.43 -4.84 -7.38
N LYS A 109 -19.55 -5.48 -8.16
CA LYS A 109 -19.62 -6.90 -8.49
C LYS A 109 -19.00 -7.80 -7.41
N GLY A 110 -18.46 -7.21 -6.34
CA GLY A 110 -17.78 -7.92 -5.28
C GLY A 110 -16.29 -8.09 -5.55
N TYR A 111 -15.53 -8.26 -4.48
CA TYR A 111 -14.06 -8.32 -4.52
C TYR A 111 -13.53 -9.42 -5.44
N ALA A 112 -14.08 -10.63 -5.31
CA ALA A 112 -13.61 -11.79 -6.06
C ALA A 112 -13.78 -11.65 -7.58
N ASN A 113 -14.72 -10.80 -8.01
CA ASN A 113 -15.05 -10.59 -9.42
C ASN A 113 -14.50 -9.29 -9.97
N ASN A 114 -13.74 -8.54 -9.17
CA ASN A 114 -13.18 -7.27 -9.60
C ASN A 114 -11.86 -7.52 -10.35
N PRO A 115 -11.82 -7.27 -11.68
CA PRO A 115 -10.59 -7.52 -12.46
C PRO A 115 -9.41 -6.64 -12.04
N TYR A 116 -9.68 -5.47 -11.48
CA TYR A 116 -8.63 -4.57 -11.00
C TYR A 116 -7.99 -5.10 -9.71
N GLU A 117 -8.80 -5.69 -8.82
CA GLU A 117 -8.27 -6.36 -7.63
C GLU A 117 -7.46 -7.60 -8.02
N LYS A 118 -7.93 -8.37 -8.99
CA LYS A 118 -7.18 -9.52 -9.51
C LYS A 118 -5.83 -9.10 -10.08
N ALA A 119 -5.80 -7.99 -10.83
CA ALA A 119 -4.56 -7.46 -11.38
C ALA A 119 -3.59 -7.03 -10.26
N ALA A 120 -4.10 -6.39 -9.21
CA ALA A 120 -3.29 -5.99 -8.06
C ALA A 120 -2.72 -7.21 -7.33
N HIS A 121 -3.51 -8.26 -7.15
CA HIS A 121 -3.02 -9.51 -6.56
C HIS A 121 -1.96 -10.18 -7.41
N ARG A 122 -2.14 -10.19 -8.74
CA ARG A 122 -1.13 -10.76 -9.63
C ARG A 122 0.20 -10.00 -9.54
N ALA A 123 0.14 -8.68 -9.39
CA ALA A 123 1.34 -7.86 -9.25
C ALA A 123 2.17 -8.28 -8.03
N GLU A 124 1.53 -8.68 -6.93
CA GLU A 124 2.21 -9.12 -5.71
C GLU A 124 3.15 -10.31 -5.95
N ARG A 125 2.85 -11.14 -6.94
CA ARG A 125 3.66 -12.33 -7.23
C ARG A 125 5.08 -12.00 -7.67
N ASN A 126 5.32 -10.79 -8.14
CA ASN A 126 6.62 -10.33 -8.63
C ASN A 126 7.49 -9.71 -7.54
N TRP A 127 7.10 -9.83 -6.28
CA TRP A 127 7.78 -9.16 -5.17
C TRP A 127 9.29 -9.46 -5.10
N ARG A 128 9.69 -10.69 -5.48
CA ARG A 128 11.11 -11.10 -5.42
C ARG A 128 12.03 -10.28 -6.33
N LYS A 129 11.48 -9.66 -7.36
CA LYS A 129 12.25 -8.80 -8.26
C LYS A 129 12.76 -7.53 -7.58
N TYR A 130 12.21 -7.20 -6.40
CA TYR A 130 12.48 -5.95 -5.70
C TYR A 130 13.24 -6.14 -4.39
N VAL A 131 13.63 -7.37 -4.11
CA VAL A 131 14.42 -7.67 -2.92
C VAL A 131 15.86 -7.18 -3.04
#